data_6a4db63eb03f259200c95dc8876d02d5
#
_entry.id   6a4db63eb03f259200c95dc8876d02d5
#
_cell.length_a   1.000
_cell.length_b   1.000
_cell.length_c   1.000
_cell.angle_alpha   90.00
_cell.angle_beta   90.00
_cell.angle_gamma   90.00
#
_symmetry.space_group_name_H-M   'P 1'
#
loop_
_entity.id
_entity.type
_entity.pdbx_description
1 polymer ?
#
loop_
_entity_poly.entity_id
_entity_poly.type
_entity_poly.pdbx_seq_one_letter_code
_entity_poly.pdbx_strand_id
1 'polypeptide(L)'
;MALGFTSVGKRKIAVQVILYCVNIVVLALSARVNLFQEFFFAADLLPLGLSITTLSILTVMLALDLTCKNSYTGRPQFEIGIFAVLSIFWLAFNAFSTSRWRHVPLSCPAGSDDVKTWCQDVQALKAFVWIEWLIFSLTAYVTLRFTISQKTRGNKHILRMPLSRYEPHLRNDGTMDYVRSSEFLQFPEPKF
;
A
#
# COMPACT_ATOMS: atom_id res chain seq x y z
N MET A 1 24.89 -4.77 7.49
CA MET A 1 24.37 -5.70 6.45
C MET A 1 23.64 -4.89 5.39
N ALA A 2 24.16 -4.81 4.16
CA ALA A 2 23.48 -4.08 3.09
C ALA A 2 22.23 -4.88 2.68
N LEU A 3 21.06 -4.26 2.83
CA LEU A 3 19.80 -4.79 2.34
C LEU A 3 19.84 -4.74 0.82
N GLY A 4 20.16 -5.87 0.16
CA GLY A 4 20.20 -5.99 -1.29
C GLY A 4 18.81 -5.94 -1.92
N PHE A 5 18.22 -4.74 -1.97
CA PHE A 5 16.97 -4.53 -2.68
C PHE A 5 17.21 -4.38 -4.18
N THR A 6 16.43 -5.08 -4.98
CA THR A 6 16.39 -4.92 -6.44
C THR A 6 15.78 -3.56 -6.82
N SER A 7 15.94 -3.13 -8.08
CA SER A 7 15.32 -1.88 -8.57
C SER A 7 13.80 -1.91 -8.41
N VAL A 8 13.15 -3.06 -8.57
CA VAL A 8 11.72 -3.26 -8.34
C VAL A 8 11.40 -3.12 -6.85
N GLY A 9 12.22 -3.73 -5.98
CA GLY A 9 12.06 -3.64 -4.54
C GLY A 9 12.18 -2.22 -4.01
N LYS A 10 13.13 -1.43 -4.52
CA LYS A 10 13.28 -0.02 -4.13
C LYS A 10 12.04 0.80 -4.47
N ARG A 11 11.46 0.61 -5.68
CA ARG A 11 10.22 1.30 -6.10
C ARG A 11 9.05 0.90 -5.22
N LYS A 12 8.91 -0.40 -4.91
CA LYS A 12 7.88 -0.90 -4.00
C LYS A 12 7.95 -0.21 -2.63
N ILE A 13 9.13 -0.21 -1.99
CA ILE A 13 9.33 0.41 -0.69
C ILE A 13 9.04 1.91 -0.75
N ALA A 14 9.47 2.61 -1.81
CA ALA A 14 9.18 4.03 -1.97
C ALA A 14 7.67 4.30 -2.02
N VAL A 15 6.89 3.50 -2.75
CA VAL A 15 5.42 3.63 -2.79
C VAL A 15 4.80 3.34 -1.42
N GLN A 16 5.27 2.32 -0.70
CA GLN A 16 4.79 2.02 0.65
C GLN A 16 5.08 3.16 1.63
N VAL A 17 6.25 3.79 1.55
CA VAL A 17 6.60 4.96 2.37
C VAL A 17 5.71 6.16 2.03
N ILE A 18 5.44 6.40 0.74
CA ILE A 18 4.52 7.48 0.31
C ILE A 18 3.12 7.23 0.88
N LEU A 19 2.58 6.01 0.74
CA LEU A 19 1.29 5.62 1.32
C LEU A 19 1.27 5.85 2.83
N TYR A 20 2.34 5.46 3.52
CA TYR A 20 2.46 5.64 4.95
C TYR A 20 2.42 7.12 5.35
N CYS A 21 3.15 7.99 4.64
CA CYS A 21 3.15 9.43 4.88
C CYS A 21 1.76 10.06 4.62
N VAL A 22 1.11 9.70 3.50
CA VAL A 22 -0.22 10.20 3.17
C VAL A 22 -1.23 9.76 4.22
N ASN A 23 -1.17 8.50 4.66
CA ASN A 23 -2.05 7.98 5.70
C ASN A 23 -1.87 8.67 7.06
N ILE A 24 -0.64 9.06 7.44
CA ILE A 24 -0.39 9.88 8.64
C ILE A 24 -1.09 11.24 8.53
N VAL A 25 -1.04 11.88 7.35
CA VAL A 25 -1.73 13.16 7.11
C VAL A 25 -3.25 12.98 7.24
N VAL A 26 -3.81 11.93 6.63
CA VAL A 26 -5.24 11.60 6.76
C VAL A 26 -5.63 11.35 8.22
N LEU A 27 -4.81 10.60 8.95
CA LEU A 27 -5.01 10.33 10.37
C LEU A 27 -5.04 11.63 11.19
N ALA A 28 -4.08 12.52 10.98
CA ALA A 28 -3.99 13.79 11.70
C ALA A 28 -5.18 14.71 11.39
N LEU A 29 -5.56 14.85 10.10
CA LEU A 29 -6.69 15.68 9.70
C LEU A 29 -8.01 15.11 10.21
N SER A 30 -8.22 13.79 10.11
CA SER A 30 -9.43 13.14 10.60
C SER A 30 -9.55 13.25 12.12
N ALA A 31 -8.46 13.14 12.86
CA ALA A 31 -8.45 13.37 14.31
C ALA A 31 -8.87 14.81 14.66
N ARG A 32 -8.33 15.83 13.97
CA ARG A 32 -8.70 17.24 14.20
C ARG A 32 -10.17 17.51 13.89
N VAL A 33 -10.68 17.00 12.77
CA VAL A 33 -12.09 17.15 12.37
C VAL A 33 -13.01 16.52 13.43
N ASN A 34 -12.67 15.33 13.91
CA ASN A 34 -13.46 14.62 14.92
C ASN A 34 -13.40 15.31 16.30
N LEU A 35 -12.25 15.87 16.69
CA LEU A 35 -12.14 16.61 17.96
C LEU A 35 -13.06 17.84 17.98
N PHE A 36 -13.21 18.56 16.87
CA PHE A 36 -14.10 19.70 16.78
C PHE A 36 -15.58 19.29 16.89
N GLN A 37 -15.95 18.09 16.44
CA GLN A 37 -17.32 17.58 16.44
C GLN A 37 -17.63 16.64 17.61
N GLU A 38 -16.75 16.56 18.61
CA GLU A 38 -16.91 15.69 19.80
C GLU A 38 -17.21 14.22 19.43
N PHE A 39 -16.68 13.73 18.31
CA PHE A 39 -16.88 12.35 17.79
C PHE A 39 -18.34 11.95 17.55
N PHE A 40 -19.22 12.92 17.33
CA PHE A 40 -20.66 12.66 17.21
C PHE A 40 -21.07 12.03 15.87
N PHE A 41 -20.37 12.34 14.78
CA PHE A 41 -20.76 11.89 13.45
C PHE A 41 -19.95 10.69 12.95
N ALA A 42 -20.64 9.57 12.71
CA ALA A 42 -20.03 8.34 12.19
C ALA A 42 -19.31 8.55 10.84
N ALA A 43 -19.80 9.45 9.98
CA ALA A 43 -19.19 9.74 8.68
C ALA A 43 -17.78 10.32 8.79
N ASP A 44 -17.51 11.10 9.83
CA ASP A 44 -16.21 11.70 10.09
C ASP A 44 -15.29 10.75 10.86
N LEU A 45 -15.89 9.81 11.61
CA LEU A 45 -15.15 8.77 12.33
C LEU A 45 -14.61 7.67 11.40
N LEU A 46 -15.25 7.41 10.24
CA LEU A 46 -14.83 6.36 9.32
C LEU A 46 -13.42 6.59 8.76
N PRO A 47 -13.02 7.78 8.26
CA PRO A 47 -11.66 8.03 7.82
C PRO A 47 -10.63 7.84 8.94
N LEU A 48 -10.98 8.20 10.18
CA LEU A 48 -10.12 8.01 11.35
C LEU A 48 -9.89 6.52 11.63
N GLY A 49 -10.96 5.73 11.74
CA GLY A 49 -10.86 4.29 12.01
C GLY A 49 -10.14 3.54 10.89
N LEU A 50 -10.44 3.89 9.62
CA LEU A 50 -9.80 3.26 8.48
C LEU A 50 -8.32 3.62 8.39
N SER A 51 -7.93 4.88 8.67
CA SER A 51 -6.53 5.29 8.65
C SER A 51 -5.70 4.60 9.75
N ILE A 52 -6.25 4.40 10.95
CA ILE A 52 -5.58 3.64 12.02
C ILE A 52 -5.36 2.19 11.58
N THR A 53 -6.38 1.55 11.02
CA THR A 53 -6.30 0.17 10.53
C THR A 53 -5.29 0.05 9.40
N THR A 54 -5.33 0.95 8.43
CA THR A 54 -4.40 1.01 7.30
C THR A 54 -2.96 1.21 7.79
N LEU A 55 -2.73 2.14 8.72
CA LEU A 55 -1.42 2.40 9.30
C LEU A 55 -0.84 1.14 9.97
N SER A 56 -1.67 0.43 10.74
CA SER A 56 -1.28 -0.82 11.39
C SER A 56 -0.88 -1.89 10.37
N ILE A 57 -1.67 -2.08 9.31
CA ILE A 57 -1.38 -3.05 8.25
C ILE A 57 -0.09 -2.67 7.51
N LEU A 58 0.07 -1.40 7.10
CA LEU A 58 1.28 -0.94 6.41
C LEU A 58 2.53 -1.08 7.28
N THR A 59 2.43 -0.78 8.58
CA THR A 59 3.54 -0.95 9.52
C THR A 59 3.97 -2.41 9.62
N VAL A 60 3.03 -3.33 9.77
CA VAL A 60 3.32 -4.77 9.82
C VAL A 60 3.94 -5.24 8.51
N MET A 61 3.37 -4.85 7.37
CA MET A 61 3.91 -5.22 6.05
C MET A 61 5.34 -4.70 5.85
N LEU A 62 5.59 -3.44 6.18
CA LEU A 62 6.91 -2.82 6.05
C LEU A 62 7.92 -3.47 7.00
N ALA A 63 7.55 -3.70 8.26
CA ALA A 63 8.41 -4.37 9.23
C ALA A 63 8.79 -5.79 8.79
N LEU A 64 7.83 -6.57 8.28
CA LEU A 64 8.09 -7.92 7.78
C LEU A 64 8.96 -7.92 6.51
N ASP A 65 8.77 -6.96 5.60
CA ASP A 65 9.61 -6.83 4.40
C ASP A 65 11.06 -6.44 4.73
N LEU A 66 11.27 -5.66 5.79
CA LEU A 66 12.60 -5.26 6.24
C LEU A 66 13.32 -6.34 7.05
N THR A 67 12.60 -7.05 7.92
CA THR A 67 13.18 -8.03 8.85
C THR A 67 13.31 -9.43 8.26
N CYS A 68 12.31 -9.89 7.50
CA CYS A 68 12.23 -11.24 6.98
C CYS A 68 12.74 -11.36 5.56
N LYS A 69 13.76 -12.21 5.33
CA LYS A 69 14.31 -12.47 3.99
C LYS A 69 13.31 -13.14 3.04
N ASN A 70 12.39 -13.94 3.56
CA ASN A 70 11.39 -14.68 2.79
C ASN A 70 9.99 -14.47 3.39
N SER A 71 9.58 -13.20 3.51
CA SER A 71 8.27 -12.83 4.03
C SER A 71 7.15 -13.29 3.09
N TYR A 72 6.16 -13.99 3.66
CA TYR A 72 4.94 -14.35 2.94
C TYR A 72 4.15 -13.10 2.51
N THR A 73 4.16 -12.06 3.34
CA THR A 73 3.51 -10.77 3.09
C THR A 73 4.12 -9.99 1.92
N GLY A 74 5.41 -10.22 1.64
CA GLY A 74 6.12 -9.64 0.50
C GLY A 74 5.81 -10.30 -0.84
N ARG A 75 5.04 -11.41 -0.87
CA ARG A 75 4.64 -12.07 -2.12
C ARG A 75 3.61 -11.24 -2.87
N PRO A 76 3.72 -11.15 -4.21
CA PRO A 76 2.82 -10.32 -5.02
C PRO A 76 1.34 -10.63 -4.80
N GLN A 77 0.99 -11.90 -4.61
CA GLN A 77 -0.39 -12.33 -4.41
C GLN A 77 -1.01 -11.73 -3.15
N PHE A 78 -0.28 -11.78 -2.04
CA PHE A 78 -0.73 -11.27 -0.76
C PHE A 78 -0.83 -9.73 -0.79
N GLU A 79 0.16 -9.07 -1.38
CA GLU A 79 0.23 -7.63 -1.52
C GLU A 79 -0.91 -7.08 -2.38
N ILE A 80 -1.15 -7.69 -3.55
CA ILE A 80 -2.27 -7.35 -4.43
C ILE A 80 -3.61 -7.53 -3.69
N GLY A 81 -3.76 -8.65 -2.97
CA GLY A 81 -4.97 -8.93 -2.20
C GLY A 81 -5.25 -7.86 -1.16
N ILE A 82 -4.27 -7.52 -0.32
CA ILE A 82 -4.43 -6.50 0.73
C ILE A 82 -4.71 -5.12 0.12
N PHE A 83 -3.94 -4.68 -0.88
CA PHE A 83 -4.16 -3.36 -1.48
C PHE A 83 -5.49 -3.26 -2.22
N ALA A 84 -5.95 -4.34 -2.87
CA ALA A 84 -7.28 -4.39 -3.48
C ALA A 84 -8.39 -4.27 -2.43
N VAL A 85 -8.30 -5.01 -1.34
CA VAL A 85 -9.27 -4.95 -0.23
C VAL A 85 -9.29 -3.56 0.40
N LEU A 86 -8.11 -3.00 0.74
CA LEU A 86 -8.02 -1.64 1.27
C LEU A 86 -8.59 -0.60 0.29
N SER A 87 -8.31 -0.74 -1.01
CA SER A 87 -8.86 0.15 -2.04
C SER A 87 -10.40 0.12 -2.06
N ILE A 88 -11.02 -1.05 -1.92
CA ILE A 88 -12.48 -1.18 -1.86
C ILE A 88 -13.03 -0.49 -0.61
N PHE A 89 -12.42 -0.71 0.55
CA PHE A 89 -12.85 -0.05 1.79
C PHE A 89 -12.69 1.47 1.71
N TRP A 90 -11.54 1.95 1.22
CA TRP A 90 -11.33 3.39 1.03
C TRP A 90 -12.35 3.98 0.05
N LEU A 91 -12.68 3.31 -1.05
CA LEU A 91 -13.70 3.77 -1.98
C LEU A 91 -15.08 3.88 -1.33
N ALA A 92 -15.51 2.82 -0.64
CA ALA A 92 -16.82 2.77 -0.01
C ALA A 92 -16.98 3.86 1.07
N PHE A 93 -15.99 4.00 1.94
CA PHE A 93 -16.04 4.98 3.03
C PHE A 93 -15.84 6.41 2.53
N ASN A 94 -15.02 6.64 1.51
CA ASN A 94 -14.88 7.94 0.88
C ASN A 94 -16.18 8.40 0.22
N ALA A 95 -16.88 7.50 -0.47
CA ALA A 95 -18.17 7.79 -1.06
C ALA A 95 -19.18 8.22 0.02
N PHE A 96 -19.23 7.48 1.12
CA PHE A 96 -20.13 7.79 2.24
C PHE A 96 -19.76 9.13 2.90
N SER A 97 -18.51 9.36 3.27
CA SER A 97 -18.06 10.58 3.91
C SER A 97 -18.20 11.80 2.98
N THR A 98 -17.88 11.65 1.69
CA THR A 98 -18.03 12.72 0.69
C THR A 98 -19.50 13.10 0.50
N SER A 99 -20.42 12.15 0.55
CA SER A 99 -21.86 12.44 0.52
C SER A 99 -22.29 13.33 1.69
N ARG A 100 -21.76 13.08 2.87
CA ARG A 100 -21.98 13.92 4.06
C ARG A 100 -21.37 15.32 3.89
N TRP A 101 -20.12 15.38 3.43
CA TRP A 101 -19.37 16.64 3.28
C TRP A 101 -19.82 17.48 2.07
N ARG A 102 -20.81 17.02 1.30
CA ARG A 102 -21.34 17.78 0.15
C ARG A 102 -21.89 19.14 0.54
N HIS A 103 -22.37 19.29 1.78
CA HIS A 103 -22.93 20.54 2.30
C HIS A 103 -21.88 21.50 2.86
N VAL A 104 -20.62 21.08 2.99
CA VAL A 104 -19.53 21.97 3.40
C VAL A 104 -19.12 22.85 2.21
N PRO A 105 -19.28 24.19 2.31
CA PRO A 105 -19.01 25.09 1.18
C PRO A 105 -17.52 25.08 0.82
N LEU A 106 -17.23 25.24 -0.48
CA LEU A 106 -15.84 25.34 -0.99
C LEU A 106 -15.15 26.63 -0.53
N SER A 107 -15.92 27.72 -0.38
CA SER A 107 -15.44 28.97 0.22
C SER A 107 -15.84 28.95 1.70
N CYS A 108 -14.89 28.64 2.58
CA CYS A 108 -15.15 28.69 4.01
C CYS A 108 -15.53 30.12 4.41
N PRO A 109 -16.81 30.42 4.75
CA PRO A 109 -17.23 31.78 5.03
C PRO A 109 -16.52 32.30 6.27
N ALA A 110 -16.35 33.66 6.34
CA ALA A 110 -15.78 34.34 7.47
C ALA A 110 -16.74 34.26 8.67
N GLY A 111 -16.61 33.20 9.45
CA GLY A 111 -17.23 33.00 10.76
C GLY A 111 -16.19 33.18 11.86
N SER A 112 -16.38 32.50 12.99
CA SER A 112 -15.32 32.38 13.98
C SER A 112 -14.12 31.64 13.39
N ASP A 113 -12.91 31.97 13.84
CA ASP A 113 -11.66 31.39 13.35
C ASP A 113 -11.65 29.86 13.47
N ASP A 114 -12.31 29.31 14.49
CA ASP A 114 -12.43 27.86 14.70
C ASP A 114 -13.26 27.18 13.61
N VAL A 115 -14.40 27.77 13.22
CA VAL A 115 -15.27 27.24 12.15
C VAL A 115 -14.57 27.28 10.80
N LYS A 116 -13.82 28.34 10.55
CA LYS A 116 -13.02 28.49 9.32
C LYS A 116 -11.94 27.42 9.24
N THR A 117 -11.21 27.20 10.33
CA THR A 117 -10.16 26.17 10.42
C THR A 117 -10.74 24.78 10.21
N TRP A 118 -11.85 24.45 10.88
CA TRP A 118 -12.55 23.19 10.69
C TRP A 118 -12.97 22.97 9.23
N CYS A 119 -13.55 23.98 8.59
CA CYS A 119 -13.96 23.90 7.19
C CYS A 119 -12.76 23.61 6.27
N GLN A 120 -11.61 24.23 6.49
CA GLN A 120 -10.38 24.00 5.73
C GLN A 120 -9.84 22.57 5.98
N ASP A 121 -9.86 22.10 7.22
CA ASP A 121 -9.44 20.74 7.57
C ASP A 121 -10.31 19.68 6.89
N VAL A 122 -11.64 19.88 6.83
CA VAL A 122 -12.56 18.97 6.10
C VAL A 122 -12.29 18.96 4.61
N GLN A 123 -12.00 20.12 4.01
CA GLN A 123 -11.65 20.16 2.57
C GLN A 123 -10.33 19.46 2.28
N ALA A 124 -9.31 19.70 3.10
CA ALA A 124 -8.03 19.00 3.00
C ALA A 124 -8.21 17.49 3.19
N LEU A 125 -8.94 17.09 4.23
CA LEU A 125 -9.24 15.68 4.48
C LEU A 125 -9.92 15.02 3.26
N LYS A 126 -10.93 15.68 2.69
CA LYS A 126 -11.63 15.20 1.48
C LYS A 126 -10.69 14.97 0.30
N ALA A 127 -9.71 15.86 0.09
CA ALA A 127 -8.72 15.68 -0.97
C ALA A 127 -7.77 14.51 -0.68
N PHE A 128 -7.24 14.43 0.54
CA PHE A 128 -6.27 13.40 0.92
C PHE A 128 -6.84 11.98 0.94
N VAL A 129 -8.09 11.78 1.36
CA VAL A 129 -8.73 10.45 1.34
C VAL A 129 -8.92 9.93 -0.09
N TRP A 130 -9.21 10.81 -1.08
CA TRP A 130 -9.27 10.44 -2.48
C TRP A 130 -7.90 10.17 -3.08
N ILE A 131 -6.88 10.93 -2.72
CA ILE A 131 -5.50 10.70 -3.13
C ILE A 131 -5.04 9.34 -2.60
N GLU A 132 -5.32 9.01 -1.35
CA GLU A 132 -4.94 7.73 -0.74
C GLU A 132 -5.61 6.55 -1.46
N TRP A 133 -6.91 6.64 -1.72
CA TRP A 133 -7.62 5.64 -2.51
C TRP A 133 -6.98 5.43 -3.90
N LEU A 134 -6.66 6.52 -4.61
CA LEU A 134 -6.02 6.44 -5.92
C LEU A 134 -4.67 5.74 -5.86
N ILE A 135 -3.85 6.04 -4.85
CA ILE A 135 -2.53 5.41 -4.71
C ILE A 135 -2.69 3.91 -4.42
N PHE A 136 -3.62 3.49 -3.54
CA PHE A 136 -3.91 2.08 -3.30
C PHE A 136 -4.36 1.35 -4.56
N SER A 137 -5.31 1.93 -5.29
CA SER A 137 -5.85 1.36 -6.54
C SER A 137 -4.76 1.21 -7.60
N LEU A 138 -3.96 2.26 -7.82
CA LEU A 138 -2.87 2.25 -8.79
C LEU A 138 -1.79 1.24 -8.38
N THR A 139 -1.44 1.17 -7.10
CA THR A 139 -0.43 0.22 -6.62
C THR A 139 -0.90 -1.21 -6.84
N ALA A 140 -2.13 -1.55 -6.47
CA ALA A 140 -2.71 -2.87 -6.71
C ALA A 140 -2.71 -3.21 -8.20
N TYR A 141 -3.16 -2.28 -9.05
CA TYR A 141 -3.21 -2.47 -10.50
C TYR A 141 -1.83 -2.67 -11.13
N VAL A 142 -0.87 -1.81 -10.81
CA VAL A 142 0.50 -1.89 -11.35
C VAL A 142 1.18 -3.19 -10.91
N THR A 143 1.06 -3.56 -9.63
CA THR A 143 1.61 -4.81 -9.10
C THR A 143 0.98 -6.03 -9.79
N LEU A 144 -0.33 -6.01 -10.01
CA LEU A 144 -1.05 -7.06 -10.74
C LEU A 144 -0.55 -7.18 -12.18
N ARG A 145 -0.49 -6.06 -12.92
CA ARG A 145 -0.02 -6.02 -14.32
C ARG A 145 1.42 -6.50 -14.43
N PHE A 146 2.29 -6.06 -13.52
CA PHE A 146 3.68 -6.52 -13.47
C PHE A 146 3.75 -8.03 -13.24
N THR A 147 3.00 -8.56 -12.28
CA THR A 147 2.97 -9.99 -11.94
C THR A 147 2.48 -10.83 -13.12
N ILE A 148 1.40 -10.41 -13.80
CA ILE A 148 0.88 -11.09 -14.99
C ILE A 148 1.92 -11.07 -16.11
N SER A 149 2.52 -9.91 -16.40
CA SER A 149 3.53 -9.77 -17.45
C SER A 149 4.74 -10.67 -17.21
N GLN A 150 5.22 -10.78 -15.98
CA GLN A 150 6.33 -11.68 -15.65
C GLN A 150 5.93 -13.16 -15.75
N LYS A 151 4.71 -13.50 -15.34
CA LYS A 151 4.17 -14.85 -15.47
C LYS A 151 4.07 -15.29 -16.94
N THR A 152 3.59 -14.41 -17.83
CA THR A 152 3.49 -14.68 -19.28
C THR A 152 4.85 -14.82 -19.96
N ARG A 153 5.89 -14.14 -19.43
CA ARG A 153 7.29 -14.29 -19.89
C ARG A 153 7.98 -15.57 -19.40
N GLY A 154 7.23 -16.47 -18.72
CA GLY A 154 7.75 -17.75 -18.24
C GLY A 154 8.34 -17.70 -16.81
N ASN A 155 8.41 -16.55 -16.19
CA ASN A 155 8.94 -16.36 -14.83
C ASN A 155 7.92 -16.77 -13.76
N LYS A 156 7.57 -18.07 -13.69
CA LYS A 156 6.57 -18.60 -12.74
C LYS A 156 6.95 -18.40 -11.26
N HIS A 157 8.24 -18.22 -10.98
CA HIS A 157 8.77 -18.05 -9.61
C HIS A 157 8.34 -16.75 -8.94
N ILE A 158 7.90 -15.73 -9.71
CA ILE A 158 7.45 -14.44 -9.17
C ILE A 158 6.38 -14.59 -8.08
N LEU A 159 5.53 -15.62 -8.17
CA LEU A 159 4.45 -15.86 -7.21
C LEU A 159 4.94 -16.43 -5.87
N ARG A 160 6.15 -17.00 -5.84
CA ARG A 160 6.72 -17.66 -4.67
C ARG A 160 7.78 -16.85 -3.94
N MET A 161 8.30 -15.80 -4.60
CA MET A 161 9.36 -14.95 -4.05
C MET A 161 8.81 -13.57 -3.65
N PRO A 162 9.34 -12.94 -2.60
CA PRO A 162 8.98 -11.57 -2.25
C PRO A 162 9.41 -10.60 -3.35
N LEU A 163 8.51 -9.68 -3.72
CA LEU A 163 8.72 -8.72 -4.79
C LEU A 163 9.91 -7.78 -4.53
N SER A 164 10.21 -7.51 -3.25
CA SER A 164 11.32 -6.67 -2.80
C SER A 164 12.70 -7.17 -3.22
N ARG A 165 12.82 -8.48 -3.48
CA ARG A 165 14.08 -9.16 -3.86
C ARG A 165 13.99 -9.90 -5.20
N TYR A 166 12.90 -9.66 -5.94
CA TYR A 166 12.70 -10.30 -7.22
C TYR A 166 13.65 -9.73 -8.27
N GLU A 167 14.46 -10.59 -8.90
CA GLU A 167 15.24 -10.30 -10.09
C GLU A 167 14.61 -10.99 -11.29
N PRO A 168 14.20 -10.24 -12.33
CA PRO A 168 13.72 -10.86 -13.56
C PRO A 168 14.89 -11.59 -14.21
N HIS A 169 14.77 -12.89 -14.43
CA HIS A 169 15.68 -13.60 -15.30
C HIS A 169 15.50 -13.05 -16.72
N LEU A 170 16.43 -12.23 -17.16
CA LEU A 170 16.56 -11.91 -18.56
C LEU A 170 16.88 -13.22 -19.27
N ARG A 171 15.90 -13.73 -19.99
CA ARG A 171 16.11 -14.85 -20.92
C ARG A 171 17.06 -14.33 -21.99
N ASN A 172 18.37 -14.59 -21.83
CA ASN A 172 19.30 -14.47 -22.92
C ASN A 172 18.90 -15.55 -23.94
N ASP A 173 18.27 -15.10 -25.03
CA ASP A 173 18.06 -15.95 -26.20
C ASP A 173 19.42 -16.40 -26.67
N GLY A 174 19.80 -17.63 -26.37
CA GLY A 174 20.91 -18.27 -27.04
C GLY A 174 21.80 -19.23 -26.27
N THR A 175 21.83 -19.24 -24.95
CA THR A 175 22.61 -20.23 -24.21
C THR A 175 21.75 -20.86 -23.11
N MET A 176 21.49 -22.15 -23.26
CA MET A 176 20.92 -22.98 -22.22
C MET A 176 21.88 -23.01 -21.03
N ASP A 177 21.67 -22.14 -20.04
CA ASP A 177 22.30 -22.29 -18.74
C ASP A 177 21.56 -23.38 -17.94
N TYR A 178 21.81 -24.62 -18.33
CA TYR A 178 21.39 -25.84 -17.63
C TYR A 178 22.12 -26.01 -16.28
N VAL A 179 23.05 -25.11 -15.97
CA VAL A 179 24.01 -25.28 -14.89
C VAL A 179 23.46 -24.82 -13.52
N ARG A 180 22.39 -24.03 -13.46
CA ARG A 180 21.95 -23.46 -12.18
C ARG A 180 20.74 -24.13 -11.53
N SER A 181 20.11 -25.09 -12.20
CA SER A 181 19.02 -25.89 -11.59
C SER A 181 19.52 -27.07 -10.78
N SER A 182 20.78 -27.47 -10.94
CA SER A 182 21.34 -28.63 -10.23
C SER A 182 21.84 -28.31 -8.82
N GLU A 183 22.06 -27.05 -8.50
CA GLU A 183 22.54 -26.65 -7.16
C GLU A 183 21.45 -26.73 -6.05
N PHE A 184 20.17 -26.86 -6.44
CA PHE A 184 19.07 -26.98 -5.50
C PHE A 184 18.75 -28.43 -5.12
N LEU A 185 19.43 -29.42 -5.73
CA LEU A 185 19.23 -30.86 -5.50
C LEU A 185 20.47 -31.56 -4.97
N GLN A 186 21.51 -30.83 -4.53
CA GLN A 186 22.58 -31.46 -3.77
C GLN A 186 22.09 -31.72 -2.34
N PHE A 187 21.36 -32.83 -2.19
CA PHE A 187 21.27 -33.49 -0.90
C PHE A 187 22.67 -34.01 -0.53
N PRO A 188 23.21 -33.70 0.64
CA PRO A 188 24.47 -34.31 1.08
C PRO A 188 24.24 -35.82 1.15
N GLU A 189 25.02 -36.57 0.38
CA GLU A 189 25.04 -38.04 0.50
C GLU A 189 25.42 -38.42 1.93
N PRO A 190 24.68 -39.34 2.58
CA PRO A 190 25.06 -39.88 3.86
C PRO A 190 26.37 -40.67 3.69
N LYS A 191 27.43 -40.20 4.29
CA LYS A 191 28.67 -40.99 4.46
C LYS A 191 28.38 -42.14 5.41
N PHE A 192 28.32 -43.35 4.89
CA PHE A 192 28.45 -44.59 5.68
C PHE A 192 29.89 -44.83 6.03
#